data_78cd29b388cc2f19f0a1dd7c23c8cf75
#
_entry.id   78cd29b388cc2f19f0a1dd7c23c8cf75
#
_cell.length_a   1.000
_cell.length_b   1.000
_cell.length_c   1.000
_cell.angle_alpha   90.00
_cell.angle_beta   90.00
_cell.angle_gamma   90.00
#
_symmetry.space_group_name_H-M   'P 1'
#
loop_
_entity.id
_entity.type
_entity.pdbx_description
1 polymer ?
#
loop_
_entity_poly.entity_id
_entity_poly.type
_entity_poly.pdbx_seq_one_letter_code
_entity_poly.pdbx_strand_id
1 'polypeptide(L)'
;KEVAEEINKIFFEVIIAPAYDADALEVLKQKKNRIILVRKECKTCPMQFRSLLNGVLMQEKDLSIQGEADLEPMTEKKPTAPEVEDLLFANKIVKNSKSNAITLVKNKQLCASGIGQTSRVDSLKQAIEKAVSFNFDLNGAVMASDAFFPFADCVEIADKAGITAVIQPGGSINDKLSVDYCNEH
;
A
#
# COMPACT_ATOMS: atom_id res chain seq x y z
N LYS A 1 -12.43 -21.63 -6.91
CA LYS A 1 -12.55 -21.73 -8.37
C LYS A 1 -12.63 -20.34 -9.02
N GLU A 2 -13.59 -19.51 -8.67
CA GLU A 2 -13.83 -18.18 -9.25
C GLU A 2 -12.56 -17.31 -9.31
N VAL A 3 -11.81 -17.22 -8.20
CA VAL A 3 -10.54 -16.50 -8.14
C VAL A 3 -9.51 -17.07 -9.14
N ALA A 4 -9.46 -18.41 -9.31
CA ALA A 4 -8.54 -19.03 -10.26
C ALA A 4 -8.93 -18.71 -11.72
N GLU A 5 -10.22 -18.61 -12.03
CA GLU A 5 -10.73 -18.20 -13.33
C GLU A 5 -10.37 -16.75 -13.65
N GLU A 6 -10.48 -15.83 -12.67
CA GLU A 6 -10.04 -14.44 -12.86
C GLU A 6 -8.52 -14.32 -13.03
N ILE A 7 -7.73 -15.01 -12.19
CA ILE A 7 -6.28 -15.05 -12.32
C ILE A 7 -5.85 -15.64 -13.67
N ASN A 8 -6.60 -16.59 -14.22
CA ASN A 8 -6.28 -17.22 -15.50
C ASN A 8 -6.35 -16.26 -16.69
N LYS A 9 -7.06 -15.13 -16.57
CA LYS A 9 -7.18 -14.08 -17.60
C LYS A 9 -5.91 -13.23 -17.72
N ILE A 10 -5.08 -13.18 -16.68
CA ILE A 10 -3.85 -12.40 -16.67
C ILE A 10 -2.62 -13.27 -16.92
N PHE A 11 -1.53 -12.65 -17.38
CA PHE A 11 -0.24 -13.34 -17.50
C PHE A 11 0.44 -13.41 -16.13
N PHE A 12 0.86 -14.63 -15.75
CA PHE A 12 1.75 -14.87 -14.62
C PHE A 12 2.53 -16.19 -14.82
N GLU A 13 3.69 -16.26 -14.23
CA GLU A 13 4.56 -17.44 -14.30
C GLU A 13 4.50 -18.25 -13.02
N VAL A 14 4.37 -17.60 -11.86
CA VAL A 14 4.38 -18.25 -10.55
C VAL A 14 3.17 -17.82 -9.73
N ILE A 15 2.53 -18.77 -9.09
CA ILE A 15 1.49 -18.54 -8.10
C ILE A 15 1.81 -19.31 -6.82
N ILE A 16 1.62 -18.67 -5.67
CA ILE A 16 1.78 -19.29 -4.36
C ILE A 16 0.54 -19.03 -3.51
N ALA A 17 0.00 -20.06 -2.88
CA ALA A 17 -1.13 -19.98 -1.95
C ALA A 17 -0.95 -20.98 -0.80
N PRO A 18 -1.64 -20.79 0.33
CA PRO A 18 -1.63 -21.75 1.43
C PRO A 18 -2.17 -23.12 1.02
N ALA A 19 -3.22 -23.15 0.18
CA ALA A 19 -3.84 -24.34 -0.36
C ALA A 19 -4.54 -24.01 -1.68
N TYR A 20 -4.95 -25.03 -2.41
CA TYR A 20 -5.73 -24.94 -3.64
C TYR A 20 -6.86 -25.97 -3.59
N ASP A 21 -8.09 -25.53 -3.89
CA ASP A 21 -9.18 -26.46 -4.16
C ASP A 21 -8.90 -27.23 -5.47
N ALA A 22 -9.41 -28.45 -5.57
CA ALA A 22 -9.13 -29.31 -6.71
C ALA A 22 -9.53 -28.68 -8.06
N ASP A 23 -10.71 -28.09 -8.11
CA ASP A 23 -11.24 -27.42 -9.31
C ASP A 23 -10.49 -26.10 -9.66
N ALA A 24 -9.99 -25.36 -8.66
CA ALA A 24 -9.11 -24.23 -8.88
C ALA A 24 -7.76 -24.67 -9.47
N LEU A 25 -7.22 -25.79 -8.97
CA LEU A 25 -5.97 -26.34 -9.45
C LEU A 25 -6.05 -26.81 -10.90
N GLU A 26 -7.20 -27.38 -11.31
CA GLU A 26 -7.45 -27.76 -12.71
C GLU A 26 -7.41 -26.54 -13.64
N VAL A 27 -8.02 -25.42 -13.24
CA VAL A 27 -7.97 -24.17 -14.02
C VAL A 27 -6.54 -23.64 -14.13
N LEU A 28 -5.80 -23.62 -13.02
CA LEU A 28 -4.44 -23.09 -12.99
C LEU A 28 -3.44 -23.94 -13.80
N LYS A 29 -3.63 -25.27 -13.86
CA LYS A 29 -2.79 -26.21 -14.61
C LYS A 29 -2.98 -26.19 -16.12
N GLN A 30 -3.97 -25.49 -16.65
CA GLN A 30 -4.23 -25.42 -18.09
C GLN A 30 -3.02 -24.89 -18.90
N LYS A 31 -2.18 -24.08 -18.30
CA LYS A 31 -0.94 -23.60 -18.91
C LYS A 31 0.27 -24.33 -18.32
N LYS A 32 0.94 -25.16 -19.15
CA LYS A 32 2.01 -26.09 -18.74
C LYS A 32 3.23 -25.45 -18.09
N ASN A 33 3.52 -24.19 -18.43
CA ASN A 33 4.72 -23.49 -17.95
C ASN A 33 4.52 -22.76 -16.60
N ARG A 34 3.33 -22.86 -16.00
CA ARG A 34 3.06 -22.24 -14.71
C ARG A 34 3.68 -23.02 -13.57
N ILE A 35 4.30 -22.31 -12.66
CA ILE A 35 4.81 -22.84 -11.40
C ILE A 35 3.78 -22.57 -10.32
N ILE A 36 3.19 -23.65 -9.78
CA ILE A 36 2.17 -23.58 -8.74
C ILE A 36 2.79 -24.08 -7.44
N LEU A 37 2.90 -23.20 -6.45
CA LEU A 37 3.57 -23.48 -5.18
C LEU A 37 2.56 -23.45 -4.03
N VAL A 38 2.67 -24.42 -3.12
CA VAL A 38 1.98 -24.40 -1.83
C VAL A 38 2.90 -23.78 -0.80
N ARG A 39 2.43 -22.73 -0.11
CA ARG A 39 3.18 -22.09 0.96
C ARG A 39 3.26 -23.03 2.17
N LYS A 40 4.47 -23.38 2.57
CA LYS A 40 4.70 -24.08 3.84
C LYS A 40 4.87 -23.08 4.97
N GLU A 41 4.45 -23.46 6.16
CA GLU A 41 4.79 -22.70 7.35
C GLU A 41 6.30 -22.70 7.55
N CYS A 42 6.86 -21.53 7.76
CA CYS A 42 8.29 -21.35 8.00
C CYS A 42 8.47 -20.30 9.12
N LYS A 43 9.26 -20.67 10.13
CA LYS A 43 9.71 -19.69 11.11
C LYS A 43 10.77 -18.81 10.45
N THR A 44 10.41 -17.56 10.19
CA THR A 44 11.37 -16.59 9.66
C THR A 44 12.25 -16.04 10.79
N CYS A 45 13.55 -15.85 10.50
CA CYS A 45 14.45 -15.16 11.41
C CYS A 45 13.90 -13.75 11.71
N PRO A 46 13.83 -13.31 12.98
CA PRO A 46 13.36 -11.97 13.32
C PRO A 46 14.33 -10.88 12.89
N MET A 47 15.59 -11.25 12.64
CA MET A 47 16.63 -10.33 12.19
C MET A 47 16.74 -10.31 10.67
N GLN A 48 17.09 -9.16 10.12
CA GLN A 48 17.50 -9.02 8.72
C GLN A 48 18.92 -8.46 8.62
N PHE A 49 19.61 -8.85 7.57
CA PHE A 49 20.99 -8.49 7.31
C PHE A 49 21.09 -7.86 5.92
N ARG A 50 21.93 -6.84 5.80
CA ARG A 50 22.30 -6.23 4.51
C ARG A 50 23.81 -6.05 4.46
N SER A 51 24.43 -6.49 3.37
CA SER A 51 25.86 -6.23 3.12
C SER A 51 26.07 -4.73 2.90
N LEU A 52 27.14 -4.20 3.45
CA LEU A 52 27.56 -2.82 3.31
C LEU A 52 29.10 -2.79 3.21
N LEU A 53 29.63 -2.47 2.04
CA LEU A 53 31.09 -2.39 1.82
C LEU A 53 31.81 -3.62 2.42
N ASN A 54 32.56 -3.42 3.51
CA ASN A 54 33.32 -4.44 4.26
C ASN A 54 32.64 -4.86 5.57
N GLY A 55 31.33 -4.61 5.71
CA GLY A 55 30.55 -4.92 6.90
C GLY A 55 29.17 -5.45 6.60
N VAL A 56 28.37 -5.60 7.65
CA VAL A 56 26.99 -6.05 7.59
C VAL A 56 26.13 -5.15 8.51
N LEU A 57 25.05 -4.62 7.98
CA LEU A 57 24.01 -4.00 8.78
C LEU A 57 23.04 -5.08 9.24
N MET A 58 22.73 -5.08 10.53
CA MET A 58 21.78 -5.98 11.15
C MET A 58 20.71 -5.17 11.86
N GLN A 59 19.44 -5.52 11.64
CA GLN A 59 18.32 -4.92 12.33
C GLN A 59 17.19 -5.93 12.52
N GLU A 60 16.31 -5.67 13.47
CA GLU A 60 15.07 -6.40 13.61
C GLU A 60 14.15 -6.12 12.41
N LYS A 61 13.42 -7.14 11.99
CA LYS A 61 12.35 -6.96 11.00
C LYS A 61 11.20 -6.20 11.65
N ASP A 62 10.68 -5.21 10.95
CA ASP A 62 9.42 -4.59 11.33
C ASP A 62 8.26 -5.56 11.03
N LEU A 63 7.81 -6.26 12.05
CA LEU A 63 6.68 -7.18 12.00
C LEU A 63 5.38 -6.56 12.54
N SER A 64 5.41 -5.29 12.98
CA SER A 64 4.23 -4.58 13.44
C SER A 64 3.21 -4.41 12.32
N ILE A 65 1.96 -4.71 12.59
CA ILE A 65 0.83 -4.49 11.68
C ILE A 65 -0.20 -3.68 12.45
N GLN A 66 -0.41 -2.44 12.03
CA GLN A 66 -1.41 -1.57 12.63
C GLN A 66 -2.82 -2.07 12.33
N GLY A 67 -3.67 -2.05 13.35
CA GLY A 67 -5.11 -2.25 13.26
C GLY A 67 -5.88 -0.95 13.47
N GLU A 68 -7.20 -1.00 13.45
CA GLU A 68 -8.07 0.16 13.65
C GLU A 68 -7.83 0.84 15.00
N ALA A 69 -7.54 0.06 16.05
CA ALA A 69 -7.28 0.58 17.40
C ALA A 69 -5.98 1.42 17.51
N ASP A 70 -5.10 1.31 16.52
CA ASP A 70 -3.83 2.06 16.47
C ASP A 70 -3.98 3.38 15.70
N LEU A 71 -5.16 3.65 15.12
CA LEU A 71 -5.43 4.86 14.35
C LEU A 71 -5.92 5.98 15.27
N GLU A 72 -5.33 7.16 15.11
CA GLU A 72 -5.74 8.38 15.79
C GLU A 72 -6.19 9.42 14.76
N PRO A 73 -7.50 9.64 14.59
CA PRO A 73 -8.01 10.67 13.67
C PRO A 73 -7.68 12.07 14.18
N MET A 74 -6.87 12.81 13.43
CA MET A 74 -6.36 14.14 13.77
C MET A 74 -7.26 15.28 13.29
N THR A 75 -8.19 15.01 12.37
CA THR A 75 -9.10 15.99 11.76
C THR A 75 -10.49 15.96 12.40
N GLU A 76 -11.25 17.05 12.24
CA GLU A 76 -12.65 17.15 12.71
C GLU A 76 -13.52 16.10 12.02
N LYS A 77 -13.42 16.01 10.71
CA LYS A 77 -14.05 14.93 9.93
C LYS A 77 -13.26 13.65 10.09
N LYS A 78 -13.92 12.60 10.53
CA LYS A 78 -13.33 11.27 10.71
C LYS A 78 -13.55 10.40 9.47
N PRO A 79 -12.63 9.48 9.16
CA PRO A 79 -12.82 8.54 8.06
C PRO A 79 -14.01 7.63 8.34
N THR A 80 -14.73 7.25 7.30
CA THR A 80 -15.79 6.25 7.34
C THR A 80 -15.22 4.84 7.53
N ALA A 81 -16.04 3.87 7.94
CA ALA A 81 -15.58 2.49 8.12
C ALA A 81 -14.97 1.88 6.83
N PRO A 82 -15.53 2.07 5.62
CA PRO A 82 -14.86 1.62 4.38
C PRO A 82 -13.50 2.30 4.14
N GLU A 83 -13.38 3.60 4.42
CA GLU A 83 -12.10 4.32 4.29
C GLU A 83 -11.06 3.79 5.29
N VAL A 84 -11.45 3.45 6.52
CA VAL A 84 -10.56 2.83 7.52
C VAL A 84 -10.03 1.49 7.01
N GLU A 85 -10.88 0.63 6.43
CA GLU A 85 -10.44 -0.62 5.83
C GLU A 85 -9.43 -0.41 4.69
N ASP A 86 -9.71 0.56 3.82
CA ASP A 86 -8.83 0.93 2.70
C ASP A 86 -7.52 1.55 3.19
N LEU A 87 -7.55 2.42 4.21
CA LEU A 87 -6.36 3.00 4.85
C LEU A 87 -5.45 1.93 5.46
N LEU A 88 -6.01 0.96 6.18
CA LEU A 88 -5.26 -0.15 6.77
C LEU A 88 -4.65 -1.06 5.69
N PHE A 89 -5.37 -1.27 4.59
CA PHE A 89 -4.84 -2.02 3.45
C PHE A 89 -3.71 -1.25 2.76
N ALA A 90 -3.90 0.05 2.51
CA ALA A 90 -2.89 0.94 1.92
C ALA A 90 -1.62 1.00 2.79
N ASN A 91 -1.78 1.09 4.12
CA ASN A 91 -0.68 1.12 5.07
C ASN A 91 0.18 -0.15 5.03
N LYS A 92 -0.43 -1.33 4.88
CA LYS A 92 0.30 -2.60 4.71
C LYS A 92 1.14 -2.61 3.44
N ILE A 93 0.66 -2.00 2.36
CA ILE A 93 1.39 -1.92 1.09
C ILE A 93 2.53 -0.91 1.19
N VAL A 94 2.25 0.31 1.68
CA VAL A 94 3.26 1.37 1.75
C VAL A 94 4.41 1.00 2.68
N LYS A 95 4.13 0.33 3.81
CA LYS A 95 5.13 -0.21 4.73
C LYS A 95 6.16 -1.11 4.04
N ASN A 96 5.74 -1.89 3.05
CA ASN A 96 6.60 -2.82 2.32
C ASN A 96 7.18 -2.19 1.03
N SER A 97 6.95 -0.91 0.81
CA SER A 97 7.45 -0.16 -0.35
C SER A 97 8.76 0.56 -0.01
N LYS A 98 9.55 0.86 -1.04
CA LYS A 98 10.79 1.60 -0.85
C LYS A 98 10.52 3.10 -0.75
N SER A 99 11.02 3.74 0.30
CA SER A 99 10.92 5.19 0.52
C SER A 99 11.54 6.03 -0.61
N ASN A 100 11.05 7.23 -0.89
CA ASN A 100 9.77 7.75 -0.43
C ASN A 100 8.64 7.01 -1.14
N ALA A 101 7.58 6.68 -0.42
CA ALA A 101 6.50 5.89 -0.97
C ALA A 101 5.12 6.44 -0.62
N ILE A 102 4.23 6.43 -1.63
CA ILE A 102 2.81 6.72 -1.52
C ILE A 102 2.03 5.58 -2.18
N THR A 103 0.94 5.16 -1.57
CA THR A 103 -0.01 4.20 -2.14
C THR A 103 -1.42 4.77 -2.16
N LEU A 104 -2.13 4.54 -3.27
CA LEU A 104 -3.52 4.96 -3.47
C LEU A 104 -4.39 3.71 -3.55
N VAL A 105 -5.40 3.65 -2.71
CA VAL A 105 -6.28 2.49 -2.56
C VAL A 105 -7.74 2.91 -2.62
N LYS A 106 -8.57 2.08 -3.24
CA LYS A 106 -10.03 2.23 -3.25
C LYS A 106 -10.67 0.83 -3.28
N ASN A 107 -11.66 0.60 -2.44
CA ASN A 107 -12.40 -0.66 -2.35
C ASN A 107 -11.48 -1.89 -2.15
N LYS A 108 -10.49 -1.78 -1.27
CA LYS A 108 -9.48 -2.83 -0.98
C LYS A 108 -8.63 -3.21 -2.21
N GLN A 109 -8.55 -2.34 -3.19
CA GLN A 109 -7.72 -2.50 -4.37
C GLN A 109 -6.66 -1.40 -4.42
N LEU A 110 -5.41 -1.80 -4.65
CA LEU A 110 -4.34 -0.86 -4.98
C LEU A 110 -4.59 -0.27 -6.36
N CYS A 111 -4.91 1.02 -6.43
CA CYS A 111 -5.06 1.74 -7.68
C CYS A 111 -3.69 2.05 -8.30
N ALA A 112 -2.78 2.56 -7.51
CA ALA A 112 -1.41 2.83 -7.91
C ALA A 112 -0.49 3.06 -6.71
N SER A 113 0.82 3.05 -6.97
CA SER A 113 1.85 3.44 -6.02
C SER A 113 2.96 4.22 -6.71
N GLY A 114 3.49 5.23 -6.02
CA GLY A 114 4.75 5.90 -6.35
C GLY A 114 5.76 5.52 -5.28
N ILE A 115 6.89 4.96 -5.67
CA ILE A 115 7.87 4.38 -4.74
C ILE A 115 9.30 4.71 -5.15
N GLY A 116 10.21 4.82 -4.16
CA GLY A 116 11.63 5.02 -4.39
C GLY A 116 11.98 6.40 -4.93
N GLN A 117 11.11 7.39 -4.75
CA GLN A 117 11.33 8.74 -5.25
C GLN A 117 12.15 9.59 -4.27
N THR A 118 12.77 10.65 -4.81
CA THR A 118 13.59 11.58 -4.01
C THR A 118 12.77 12.50 -3.13
N SER A 119 11.51 12.77 -3.50
CA SER A 119 10.55 13.49 -2.68
C SER A 119 9.21 12.76 -2.56
N ARG A 120 8.46 13.08 -1.51
CA ARG A 120 7.13 12.50 -1.28
C ARG A 120 6.10 13.04 -2.26
N VAL A 121 6.23 14.31 -2.63
CA VAL A 121 5.42 14.93 -3.69
C VAL A 121 5.59 14.21 -5.02
N ASP A 122 6.82 13.84 -5.39
CA ASP A 122 7.08 13.10 -6.63
C ASP A 122 6.48 11.70 -6.57
N SER A 123 6.56 11.02 -5.39
CA SER A 123 5.88 9.74 -5.19
C SER A 123 4.38 9.85 -5.38
N LEU A 124 3.74 10.91 -4.85
CA LEU A 124 2.31 11.13 -5.00
C LEU A 124 1.93 11.42 -6.45
N LYS A 125 2.64 12.31 -7.12
CA LYS A 125 2.40 12.62 -8.54
C LYS A 125 2.54 11.39 -9.41
N GLN A 126 3.59 10.59 -9.21
CA GLN A 126 3.80 9.33 -9.92
C GLN A 126 2.64 8.35 -9.69
N ALA A 127 2.14 8.23 -8.44
CA ALA A 127 1.00 7.37 -8.13
C ALA A 127 -0.28 7.85 -8.85
N ILE A 128 -0.57 9.16 -8.84
CA ILE A 128 -1.74 9.73 -9.52
C ILE A 128 -1.65 9.51 -11.03
N GLU A 129 -0.54 9.84 -11.66
CA GLU A 129 -0.33 9.64 -13.10
C GLU A 129 -0.50 8.17 -13.49
N LYS A 130 0.04 7.26 -12.66
CA LYS A 130 -0.09 5.83 -12.86
C LYS A 130 -1.54 5.37 -12.78
N ALA A 131 -2.29 5.80 -11.76
CA ALA A 131 -3.70 5.49 -11.61
C ALA A 131 -4.52 5.95 -12.83
N VAL A 132 -4.31 7.19 -13.26
CA VAL A 132 -4.97 7.76 -14.45
C VAL A 132 -4.63 6.97 -15.71
N SER A 133 -3.37 6.57 -15.91
CA SER A 133 -2.93 5.78 -17.06
C SER A 133 -3.59 4.40 -17.16
N PHE A 134 -4.06 3.86 -16.02
CA PHE A 134 -4.83 2.62 -15.96
C PHE A 134 -6.33 2.83 -15.83
N ASN A 135 -6.81 4.07 -16.02
CA ASN A 135 -8.23 4.44 -15.94
C ASN A 135 -8.86 4.17 -14.57
N PHE A 136 -8.09 4.24 -13.48
CA PHE A 136 -8.64 4.22 -12.15
C PHE A 136 -9.27 5.57 -11.80
N ASP A 137 -10.51 5.54 -11.31
CA ASP A 137 -11.16 6.69 -10.69
C ASP A 137 -10.70 6.84 -9.24
N LEU A 138 -10.00 7.94 -8.96
CA LEU A 138 -9.48 8.24 -7.62
C LEU A 138 -10.48 9.00 -6.73
N ASN A 139 -11.66 9.40 -7.22
CA ASN A 139 -12.67 10.04 -6.37
C ASN A 139 -13.12 9.08 -5.25
N GLY A 140 -12.92 9.47 -4.00
CA GLY A 140 -13.20 8.63 -2.85
C GLY A 140 -12.12 7.56 -2.57
N ALA A 141 -10.96 7.63 -3.22
CA ALA A 141 -9.80 6.82 -2.86
C ALA A 141 -9.14 7.33 -1.58
N VAL A 142 -8.32 6.48 -0.96
CA VAL A 142 -7.51 6.84 0.20
C VAL A 142 -6.02 6.79 -0.14
N MET A 143 -5.21 7.49 0.66
CA MET A 143 -3.76 7.57 0.50
C MET A 143 -3.03 7.09 1.75
N ALA A 144 -1.97 6.31 1.60
CA ALA A 144 -1.02 6.02 2.67
C ALA A 144 0.39 6.49 2.30
N SER A 145 1.10 7.03 3.31
CA SER A 145 2.48 7.48 3.20
C SER A 145 3.39 6.70 4.16
N ASP A 146 4.60 6.38 3.69
CA ASP A 146 5.62 5.67 4.49
C ASP A 146 6.26 6.54 5.59
N ALA A 147 6.05 7.87 5.56
CA ALA A 147 6.49 8.80 6.60
C ALA A 147 5.60 10.06 6.62
N PHE A 148 5.85 10.96 7.60
CA PHE A 148 5.10 12.19 7.77
C PHE A 148 5.24 13.17 6.60
N PHE A 149 4.30 14.12 6.50
CA PHE A 149 4.36 15.22 5.54
C PHE A 149 5.10 16.42 6.16
N PRO A 150 6.18 16.91 5.52
CA PRO A 150 6.86 18.10 6.02
C PRO A 150 6.06 19.40 5.76
N PHE A 151 5.12 19.37 4.79
CA PHE A 151 4.26 20.49 4.38
C PHE A 151 2.88 19.96 3.95
N ALA A 152 1.92 20.88 3.75
CA ALA A 152 0.55 20.52 3.31
C ALA A 152 0.46 20.15 1.81
N ASP A 153 1.50 20.33 1.02
CA ASP A 153 1.52 20.12 -0.42
C ASP A 153 1.03 18.73 -0.87
N CYS A 154 1.34 17.69 -0.09
CA CYS A 154 0.86 16.34 -0.39
C CYS A 154 -0.66 16.21 -0.21
N VAL A 155 -1.23 16.77 0.87
CA VAL A 155 -2.68 16.71 1.10
C VAL A 155 -3.44 17.60 0.11
N GLU A 156 -2.88 18.74 -0.28
CA GLU A 156 -3.44 19.62 -1.32
C GLU A 156 -3.51 18.94 -2.70
N ILE A 157 -2.46 18.19 -3.07
CA ILE A 157 -2.43 17.45 -4.33
C ILE A 157 -3.38 16.25 -4.27
N ALA A 158 -3.46 15.58 -3.12
CA ALA A 158 -4.36 14.44 -2.91
C ALA A 158 -5.83 14.86 -3.02
N ASP A 159 -6.22 15.96 -2.38
CA ASP A 159 -7.56 16.53 -2.45
C ASP A 159 -7.97 16.83 -3.91
N LYS A 160 -7.12 17.53 -4.67
CA LYS A 160 -7.35 17.82 -6.09
C LYS A 160 -7.50 16.57 -6.97
N ALA A 161 -6.96 15.44 -6.52
CA ALA A 161 -7.10 14.14 -7.18
C ALA A 161 -8.35 13.36 -6.74
N GLY A 162 -9.13 13.88 -5.77
CA GLY A 162 -10.36 13.27 -5.27
C GLY A 162 -10.13 12.27 -4.11
N ILE A 163 -8.96 12.30 -3.47
CA ILE A 163 -8.63 11.46 -2.32
C ILE A 163 -9.30 12.05 -1.06
N THR A 164 -10.00 11.21 -0.31
CA THR A 164 -10.86 11.65 0.81
C THR A 164 -10.29 11.37 2.19
N ALA A 165 -9.33 10.46 2.30
CA ALA A 165 -8.70 10.15 3.57
C ALA A 165 -7.22 9.78 3.41
N VAL A 166 -6.42 10.11 4.44
CA VAL A 166 -4.96 9.93 4.41
C VAL A 166 -4.49 9.30 5.71
N ILE A 167 -3.58 8.32 5.62
CA ILE A 167 -2.86 7.76 6.75
C ILE A 167 -1.36 8.04 6.62
N GLN A 168 -0.74 8.49 7.71
CA GLN A 168 0.68 8.73 7.83
C GLN A 168 1.11 8.63 9.30
N PRO A 169 2.39 8.39 9.62
CA PRO A 169 2.82 8.18 11.02
C PRO A 169 2.82 9.44 11.89
N GLY A 170 2.70 10.63 11.30
CA GLY A 170 2.82 11.89 12.05
C GLY A 170 4.25 12.17 12.55
N GLY A 171 4.38 13.23 13.36
CA GLY A 171 5.64 13.63 14.01
C GLY A 171 6.39 14.74 13.30
N SER A 172 5.81 15.36 12.28
CA SER A 172 6.33 16.60 11.70
C SER A 172 6.02 17.81 12.62
N ILE A 173 6.95 18.74 12.72
CA ILE A 173 6.70 20.04 13.36
C ILE A 173 5.52 20.78 12.67
N ASN A 174 5.31 20.49 11.39
CA ASN A 174 4.32 21.13 10.55
C ASN A 174 3.06 20.28 10.33
N ASP A 175 2.84 19.20 11.09
CA ASP A 175 1.63 18.37 10.94
C ASP A 175 0.34 19.19 10.98
N LYS A 176 0.34 20.24 11.80
CA LYS A 176 -0.78 21.18 11.90
C LYS A 176 -1.19 21.78 10.55
N LEU A 177 -0.26 22.06 9.64
CA LEU A 177 -0.58 22.61 8.32
C LEU A 177 -1.42 21.64 7.48
N SER A 178 -1.08 20.35 7.54
CA SER A 178 -1.86 19.31 6.84
C SER A 178 -3.24 19.10 7.48
N VAL A 179 -3.32 19.13 8.81
CA VAL A 179 -4.58 19.00 9.55
C VAL A 179 -5.50 20.19 9.28
N ASP A 180 -4.98 21.41 9.35
CA ASP A 180 -5.75 22.64 9.08
C ASP A 180 -6.30 22.61 7.64
N TYR A 181 -5.45 22.29 6.64
CA TYR A 181 -5.93 22.14 5.27
C TYR A 181 -7.06 21.13 5.14
N CYS A 182 -6.92 19.93 5.74
CA CYS A 182 -7.95 18.90 5.70
C CYS A 182 -9.25 19.29 6.43
N ASN A 183 -9.20 20.19 7.42
CA ASN A 183 -10.39 20.69 8.11
C ASN A 183 -11.11 21.79 7.32
N GLU A 184 -10.39 22.51 6.45
CA GLU A 184 -10.94 23.59 5.62
C GLU A 184 -11.57 23.06 4.31
N HIS A 185 -11.21 21.85 3.86
CA HIS A 185 -11.62 21.23 2.59
C HIS A 185 -12.24 19.85 2.79
#